data_d5780de5a4eb3a67acdace5285719fbc
#
_entry.id   d5780de5a4eb3a67acdace5285719fbc
#
_cell.length_a   1.000
_cell.length_b   1.000
_cell.length_c   1.000
_cell.angle_alpha   90.00
_cell.angle_beta   90.00
_cell.angle_gamma   90.00
#
_symmetry.space_group_name_H-M   'P 1'
#
loop_
_entity.id
_entity.type
_entity.pdbx_description
1 polymer ?
#
loop_
_entity_poly.entity_id
_entity_poly.type
_entity_poly.pdbx_seq_one_letter_code
_entity_poly.pdbx_strand_id
1 'polypeptide(L)'
;MRAAVLLLLAEAPEHGYDLLPKIRERIGTNFNGAGMYRALHKLEDEGLVESSWEDSPGRGPERRYYDITDAGLVELDVHADHLKSSARLIRAFLRRYAALPAAEPL
;
A
#
# COMPACT_ATOMS: atom_id res chain seq x y z
N MET A 1 -5.21 0.09 2.08
CA MET A 1 -4.56 -1.16 1.60
C MET A 1 -4.13 -1.09 0.14
N ARG A 2 -4.97 -0.62 -0.77
CA ARG A 2 -4.64 -0.54 -2.21
C ARG A 2 -3.34 0.23 -2.48
N ALA A 3 -3.23 1.44 -1.94
CA ALA A 3 -2.06 2.28 -2.14
C ALA A 3 -0.78 1.63 -1.61
N ALA A 4 -0.87 0.94 -0.48
CA ALA A 4 0.28 0.24 0.11
C ALA A 4 0.76 -0.91 -0.78
N VAL A 5 -0.16 -1.71 -1.32
CA VAL A 5 0.16 -2.81 -2.23
C VAL A 5 0.81 -2.27 -3.50
N LEU A 6 0.22 -1.23 -4.10
CA LEU A 6 0.76 -0.63 -5.31
C LEU A 6 2.17 -0.07 -5.09
N LEU A 7 2.39 0.61 -3.97
CA LEU A 7 3.70 1.16 -3.64
C LEU A 7 4.77 0.07 -3.53
N LEU A 8 4.49 -0.99 -2.78
CA LEU A 8 5.47 -2.05 -2.59
C LEU A 8 5.76 -2.80 -3.89
N LEU A 9 4.75 -3.02 -4.72
CA LEU A 9 4.96 -3.66 -6.03
C LEU A 9 5.69 -2.74 -7.01
N ALA A 10 5.54 -1.41 -6.88
CA ALA A 10 6.32 -0.46 -7.66
C ALA A 10 7.80 -0.47 -7.26
N GLU A 11 8.11 -0.74 -6.00
CA GLU A 11 9.49 -0.89 -5.55
C GLU A 11 10.13 -2.16 -6.12
N ALA A 12 9.40 -3.29 -6.09
CA ALA A 12 9.85 -4.56 -6.65
C ALA A 12 8.67 -5.53 -6.78
N PRO A 13 8.63 -6.36 -7.83
CA PRO A 13 7.69 -7.47 -7.88
C PRO A 13 7.87 -8.41 -6.70
N GLU A 14 6.79 -9.05 -6.26
CA GLU A 14 6.83 -9.86 -5.04
C GLU A 14 5.80 -10.99 -5.04
N HIS A 15 6.09 -12.04 -4.30
CA HIS A 15 5.11 -13.08 -4.00
C HIS A 15 4.03 -12.55 -3.05
N GLY A 16 2.78 -13.00 -3.27
CA GLY A 16 1.67 -12.54 -2.44
C GLY A 16 1.89 -12.76 -0.95
N TYR A 17 2.45 -13.91 -0.56
CA TYR A 17 2.67 -14.22 0.85
C TYR A 17 3.79 -13.38 1.50
N ASP A 18 4.69 -12.80 0.71
CA ASP A 18 5.76 -11.93 1.23
C ASP A 18 5.34 -10.47 1.35
N LEU A 19 4.24 -10.08 0.72
CA LEU A 19 3.77 -8.70 0.74
C LEU A 19 3.33 -8.23 2.12
N LEU A 20 2.58 -9.05 2.85
CA LEU A 20 2.05 -8.64 4.15
C LEU A 20 3.13 -8.32 5.17
N PRO A 21 4.16 -9.16 5.35
CA PRO A 21 5.27 -8.81 6.24
C PRO A 21 5.96 -7.50 5.85
N LYS A 22 6.14 -7.26 4.55
CA LYS A 22 6.76 -6.02 4.06
C LYS A 22 5.88 -4.80 4.30
N ILE A 23 4.57 -4.90 4.09
CA ILE A 23 3.64 -3.83 4.38
C ILE A 23 3.70 -3.47 5.86
N ARG A 24 3.66 -4.47 6.73
CA ARG A 24 3.71 -4.27 8.18
C ARG A 24 5.02 -3.62 8.63
N GLU A 25 6.13 -4.03 8.05
CA GLU A 25 7.44 -3.50 8.39
C GLU A 25 7.64 -2.06 7.92
N ARG A 26 7.21 -1.75 6.68
CA ARG A 26 7.56 -0.48 6.02
C ARG A 26 6.49 0.59 6.12
N ILE A 27 5.24 0.21 6.29
CA ILE A 27 4.10 1.14 6.26
C ILE A 27 3.35 1.17 7.57
N GLY A 28 2.98 0.01 8.11
CA GLY A 28 2.26 -0.06 9.37
C GLY A 28 1.78 -1.45 9.72
N THR A 29 1.45 -1.67 10.99
CA THR A 29 1.12 -2.98 11.53
C THR A 29 -0.37 -3.32 11.51
N ASN A 30 -1.23 -2.38 11.14
CA ASN A 30 -2.70 -2.54 11.21
C ASN A 30 -3.31 -3.23 9.98
N PHE A 31 -2.49 -3.81 9.12
CA PHE A 31 -2.96 -4.50 7.92
C PHE A 31 -3.05 -5.99 8.17
N ASN A 32 -4.12 -6.64 7.67
CA ASN A 32 -4.31 -8.08 7.79
C ASN A 32 -4.24 -8.78 6.42
N GLY A 33 -3.98 -10.09 6.46
CA GLY A 33 -3.78 -10.89 5.26
C GLY A 33 -5.02 -10.99 4.37
N ALA A 34 -6.20 -11.15 4.97
CA ALA A 34 -7.44 -11.25 4.20
C ALA A 34 -7.73 -9.96 3.43
N GLY A 35 -7.53 -8.80 4.07
CA GLY A 35 -7.68 -7.51 3.42
C GLY A 35 -6.68 -7.30 2.29
N MET A 36 -5.44 -7.73 2.50
CA MET A 36 -4.39 -7.65 1.47
C MET A 36 -4.74 -8.49 0.25
N TYR A 37 -5.16 -9.75 0.44
CA TYR A 37 -5.51 -10.62 -0.67
C TYR A 37 -6.74 -10.12 -1.42
N ARG A 38 -7.74 -9.59 -0.73
CA ARG A 38 -8.87 -8.95 -1.38
C ARG A 38 -8.44 -7.76 -2.24
N ALA A 39 -7.54 -6.94 -1.72
CA ALA A 39 -6.98 -5.81 -2.46
C ALA A 39 -6.21 -6.27 -3.70
N LEU A 40 -5.36 -7.30 -3.57
CA LEU A 40 -4.62 -7.87 -4.71
C LEU A 40 -5.56 -8.37 -5.80
N HIS A 41 -6.60 -9.14 -5.44
CA HIS A 41 -7.56 -9.65 -6.40
C HIS A 41 -8.30 -8.53 -7.12
N LYS A 42 -8.72 -7.52 -6.39
CA LYS A 42 -9.42 -6.38 -6.97
C LYS A 42 -8.53 -5.56 -7.89
N LEU A 43 -7.29 -5.32 -7.50
CA LEU A 43 -6.31 -4.61 -8.33
C LEU A 43 -6.01 -5.37 -9.61
N GLU A 44 -5.92 -6.70 -9.52
CA GLU A 44 -5.72 -7.54 -10.71
C GLU A 44 -6.93 -7.49 -11.63
N ASP A 45 -8.13 -7.58 -11.10
CA ASP A 45 -9.38 -7.46 -11.88
C ASP A 45 -9.47 -6.11 -12.60
N GLU A 46 -8.96 -5.05 -12.00
CA GLU A 46 -8.94 -3.71 -12.57
C GLU A 46 -7.74 -3.48 -13.52
N GLY A 47 -6.87 -4.46 -13.69
CA GLY A 47 -5.71 -4.34 -14.56
C GLY A 47 -4.56 -3.49 -14.00
N LEU A 48 -4.55 -3.22 -12.71
CA LEU A 48 -3.52 -2.40 -12.05
C LEU A 48 -2.34 -3.21 -11.56
N VAL A 49 -2.54 -4.50 -11.32
CA VAL A 49 -1.47 -5.48 -11.09
C VAL A 49 -1.73 -6.69 -11.97
N GLU A 50 -0.67 -7.43 -12.22
CA GLU A 50 -0.73 -8.71 -12.93
C GLU A 50 -0.02 -9.76 -12.11
N SER A 51 -0.44 -11.03 -12.27
CA SER A 51 0.17 -12.13 -11.55
C SER A 51 0.61 -13.22 -12.52
N SER A 52 1.63 -13.93 -12.11
CA SER A 52 2.10 -15.14 -12.79
C SER A 52 2.36 -16.21 -11.74
N TRP A 53 2.27 -17.47 -12.19
CA TRP A 53 2.66 -18.59 -11.34
C TRP A 53 4.16 -18.81 -11.47
N GLU A 54 4.85 -18.83 -10.34
CA GLU A 54 6.25 -19.22 -10.31
C GLU A 54 6.31 -20.74 -10.16
N ASP A 55 6.97 -21.38 -11.13
CA ASP A 55 7.19 -22.81 -11.09
C ASP A 55 8.36 -23.10 -10.15
N SER A 56 8.08 -23.86 -9.09
CA SER A 56 9.10 -24.30 -8.13
C SER A 56 9.09 -25.82 -8.04
N PRO A 57 9.61 -26.53 -9.03
CA PRO A 57 9.63 -28.00 -9.03
C PRO A 57 10.29 -28.54 -7.76
N GLY A 58 9.59 -29.39 -7.03
CA GLY A 58 10.12 -30.08 -5.86
C GLY A 58 10.08 -29.28 -4.55
N ARG A 59 9.45 -28.10 -4.52
CA ARG A 59 9.40 -27.25 -3.32
C ARG A 59 7.99 -26.92 -2.83
N GLY A 60 7.01 -27.72 -3.17
CA GLY A 60 5.64 -27.50 -2.73
C GLY A 60 4.79 -26.79 -3.78
N PRO A 61 3.61 -26.24 -3.38
CA PRO A 61 2.65 -25.69 -4.33
C PRO A 61 3.20 -24.47 -5.08
N GLU A 62 2.70 -24.29 -6.29
CA GLU A 62 3.00 -23.13 -7.12
C GLU A 62 2.69 -21.85 -6.36
N ARG A 63 3.52 -20.81 -6.53
CA ARG A 63 3.42 -19.55 -5.83
C ARG A 63 3.07 -18.44 -6.79
N ARG A 64 2.13 -17.60 -6.40
CA ARG A 64 1.71 -16.46 -7.20
C ARG A 64 2.63 -15.29 -6.99
N TYR A 65 3.13 -14.75 -8.10
CA TYR A 65 4.06 -13.63 -8.14
C TYR A 65 3.35 -12.44 -8.77
N TYR A 66 3.41 -11.29 -8.12
CA TYR A 66 2.67 -10.10 -8.52
C TYR A 66 3.61 -8.99 -8.97
N ASP A 67 3.17 -8.23 -9.97
CA ASP A 67 3.87 -7.06 -10.47
C ASP A 67 2.85 -5.95 -10.75
N ILE A 68 3.30 -4.70 -10.66
CA ILE A 68 2.46 -3.56 -10.98
C ILE A 68 2.48 -3.32 -12.50
N THR A 69 1.34 -2.90 -13.05
CA THR A 69 1.22 -2.53 -14.45
C THR A 69 1.46 -1.03 -14.63
N ASP A 70 1.58 -0.57 -15.89
CA ASP A 70 1.66 0.87 -16.16
C ASP A 70 0.42 1.61 -15.66
N ALA A 71 -0.76 1.01 -15.82
CA ALA A 71 -2.00 1.56 -15.26
C ALA A 71 -1.95 1.64 -13.73
N GLY A 72 -1.33 0.65 -13.09
CA GLY A 72 -1.11 0.66 -11.64
C GLY A 72 -0.20 1.79 -11.19
N LEU A 73 0.85 2.09 -11.95
CA LEU A 73 1.75 3.21 -11.65
C LEU A 73 1.02 4.56 -11.75
N VAL A 74 0.15 4.72 -12.75
CA VAL A 74 -0.68 5.93 -12.88
C VAL A 74 -1.60 6.09 -11.67
N GLU A 75 -2.25 5.01 -11.25
CA GLU A 75 -3.12 5.04 -10.06
C GLU A 75 -2.32 5.36 -8.80
N LEU A 76 -1.12 4.81 -8.66
CA LEU A 76 -0.23 5.11 -7.54
C LEU A 76 0.10 6.60 -7.48
N ASP A 77 0.39 7.23 -8.61
CA ASP A 77 0.65 8.67 -8.68
C ASP A 77 -0.54 9.50 -8.20
N VAL A 78 -1.77 9.10 -8.59
CA VAL A 78 -2.99 9.76 -8.12
C VAL A 78 -3.12 9.64 -6.61
N HIS A 79 -2.88 8.47 -6.05
CA HIS A 79 -2.90 8.27 -4.60
C HIS A 79 -1.86 9.13 -3.89
N ALA A 80 -0.65 9.20 -4.44
CA ALA A 80 0.42 10.03 -3.87
C ALA A 80 0.04 11.51 -3.86
N ASP A 81 -0.59 12.01 -4.91
CA ASP A 81 -1.04 13.40 -4.98
C ASP A 81 -2.13 13.70 -3.94
N HIS A 82 -3.08 12.78 -3.76
CA HIS A 82 -4.10 12.92 -2.72
C HIS A 82 -3.48 12.94 -1.33
N LEU A 83 -2.50 12.08 -1.07
CA LEU A 83 -1.81 12.05 0.23
C LEU A 83 -1.00 13.31 0.48
N LYS A 84 -0.36 13.87 -0.56
CA LYS A 84 0.35 15.15 -0.45
C LYS A 84 -0.60 16.29 -0.06
N SER A 85 -1.80 16.33 -0.65
CA SER A 85 -2.81 17.32 -0.31
C SER A 85 -3.29 17.15 1.13
N SER A 86 -3.56 15.92 1.55
CA SER A 86 -3.95 15.61 2.93
C SER A 86 -2.84 15.98 3.93
N ALA A 87 -1.59 15.71 3.59
CA ALA A 87 -0.46 16.05 4.43
C ALA A 87 -0.32 17.57 4.62
N ARG A 88 -0.56 18.36 3.56
CA ARG A 88 -0.57 19.82 3.66
C ARG A 88 -1.65 20.33 4.60
N LEU A 89 -2.85 19.75 4.51
CA LEU A 89 -3.98 20.08 5.38
C LEU A 89 -3.67 19.76 6.84
N ILE A 90 -3.13 18.59 7.08
CA ILE A 90 -2.74 18.15 8.43
C ILE A 90 -1.70 19.11 9.01
N ARG A 91 -0.67 19.46 8.24
CA ARG A 91 0.37 20.39 8.71
C ARG A 91 -0.20 21.78 8.99
N ALA A 92 -1.09 22.27 8.15
CA ALA A 92 -1.75 23.57 8.38
C ALA A 92 -2.57 23.56 9.67
N PHE A 93 -3.35 22.50 9.88
CA PHE A 93 -4.13 22.34 11.10
C PHE A 93 -3.24 22.33 12.34
N LEU A 94 -2.19 21.52 12.32
CA LEU A 94 -1.30 21.36 13.48
C LEU A 94 -0.54 22.66 13.80
N ARG A 95 -0.14 23.44 12.79
CA ARG A 95 0.47 24.74 13.01
C ARG A 95 -0.48 25.71 13.72
N ARG A 96 -1.73 25.75 13.29
CA ARG A 96 -2.74 26.63 13.93
C ARG A 96 -3.06 26.15 15.34
N TYR A 97 -3.16 24.86 15.53
CA TYR A 97 -3.36 24.27 16.85
C TYR A 97 -2.21 24.62 17.80
N ALA A 98 -0.98 24.48 17.34
CA ALA A 98 0.21 24.79 18.15
C ALA A 98 0.32 26.27 18.54
N ALA A 99 -0.29 27.17 17.76
CA ALA A 99 -0.31 28.60 18.03
C ALA A 99 -1.39 29.02 19.06
N LEU A 100 -2.28 28.11 19.43
CA LEU A 100 -3.29 28.41 20.45
C LEU A 100 -2.63 28.57 21.82
N PRO A 101 -3.19 29.47 22.69
CA PRO A 101 -2.71 29.54 24.06
C PRO A 101 -2.95 28.23 24.78
N ALA A 102 -2.03 27.85 25.67
CA ALA A 102 -2.21 26.64 26.46
C ALA A 102 -3.52 26.75 27.28
N ALA A 103 -4.27 25.62 27.34
CA ALA A 103 -5.46 25.56 28.15
C ALA A 103 -5.09 25.73 29.61
N GLU A 104 -5.78 26.63 30.33
CA GLU A 104 -5.57 26.78 31.76
C GLU A 104 -6.10 25.54 32.50
N PRO A 105 -5.33 24.98 33.45
CA PRO A 105 -5.83 23.88 34.26
C PRO A 105 -7.01 24.35 35.12
N LEU A 106 -8.05 23.56 35.18
CA LEU A 106 -9.22 23.82 36.00
C LEU A 106 -8.90 23.63 37.49
#